data_961d60c8ed5f5ccf1eb5126e76cad386
#
_entry.id   961d60c8ed5f5ccf1eb5126e76cad386
#
_cell.length_a   1.000
_cell.length_b   1.000
_cell.length_c   1.000
_cell.angle_alpha   90.00
_cell.angle_beta   90.00
_cell.angle_gamma   90.00
#
_symmetry.space_group_name_H-M   'P 1'
#
loop_
_entity.id
_entity.type
_entity.pdbx_description
1 polymer ?
#
loop_
_entity_poly.entity_id
_entity_poly.type
_entity_poly.pdbx_seq_one_letter_code
_entity_poly.pdbx_strand_id
1 'polypeptide(L)'
;GDVYKRQPKIFEEYITNKSQADILRAEEEAKLIDDLTSEMIETESGLKYKVSKKGSGPNAKIDDVLSVHYSLKLVDGSEIDSSFTRGEPIEFTCGVGQVIKGWDEAMQLLNKGSKATLVIPSGLGYGTTGAGNGVIPPNATLIFEVELLDIK
;
A
#
# COMPACT_ATOMS: atom_id res chain seq x y z
N GLY A 1 17.50 -15.94 -11.24
CA GLY A 1 18.08 -17.20 -11.34
C GLY A 1 18.54 -17.60 -12.71
N ASP A 2 18.72 -18.84 -12.84
CA ASP A 2 19.26 -19.39 -14.08
C ASP A 2 18.30 -19.30 -15.24
N VAL A 3 17.05 -19.00 -14.98
CA VAL A 3 16.05 -18.91 -16.03
C VAL A 3 16.45 -17.88 -17.08
N TYR A 4 16.89 -16.70 -16.70
CA TYR A 4 17.27 -15.72 -17.70
C TYR A 4 18.67 -15.91 -18.24
N LYS A 5 19.46 -16.77 -17.70
CA LYS A 5 20.73 -17.12 -18.34
C LYS A 5 20.55 -17.88 -19.62
N ARG A 6 19.36 -18.47 -19.79
CA ARG A 6 19.00 -19.17 -21.02
C ARG A 6 18.11 -18.33 -21.91
N GLN A 7 17.87 -17.08 -21.53
CA GLN A 7 17.02 -16.22 -22.31
C GLN A 7 17.70 -15.85 -23.63
N PRO A 8 16.93 -15.54 -24.65
CA PRO A 8 17.49 -15.02 -25.89
C PRO A 8 18.16 -13.67 -25.68
N LYS A 9 18.97 -13.27 -26.64
CA LYS A 9 19.72 -12.02 -26.55
C LYS A 9 18.86 -10.81 -26.25
N ILE A 10 17.62 -10.79 -26.72
CA ILE A 10 16.71 -9.70 -26.43
C ILE A 10 16.54 -9.49 -24.93
N PHE A 11 16.45 -10.56 -24.19
CA PHE A 11 16.32 -10.47 -22.74
C PHE A 11 17.60 -9.93 -22.11
N GLU A 12 18.75 -10.38 -22.63
CA GLU A 12 20.02 -9.88 -22.13
C GLU A 12 20.16 -8.37 -22.37
N GLU A 13 19.72 -7.91 -23.53
CA GLU A 13 19.71 -6.47 -23.84
C GLU A 13 18.79 -5.72 -22.90
N TYR A 14 17.63 -6.28 -22.57
CA TYR A 14 16.72 -5.69 -21.60
C TYR A 14 17.40 -5.53 -20.25
N ILE A 15 18.10 -6.55 -19.78
CA ILE A 15 18.80 -6.50 -18.49
C ILE A 15 19.92 -5.47 -18.54
N THR A 16 20.60 -5.34 -19.67
CA THR A 16 21.65 -4.35 -19.84
C THR A 16 21.11 -2.93 -19.78
N ASN A 17 19.92 -2.71 -20.36
CA ASN A 17 19.28 -1.39 -20.37
C ASN A 17 18.66 -1.06 -19.03
N LYS A 18 18.25 -2.07 -18.27
CA LYS A 18 17.76 -1.88 -16.93
C LYS A 18 18.91 -2.14 -15.97
N SER A 19 19.18 -1.20 -15.08
CA SER A 19 20.34 -1.32 -14.22
C SER A 19 20.25 -2.55 -13.33
N GLN A 20 21.39 -3.16 -13.07
CA GLN A 20 21.50 -4.32 -12.20
C GLN A 20 21.02 -3.97 -10.79
N ALA A 21 21.27 -2.74 -10.35
CA ALA A 21 20.83 -2.25 -9.05
C ALA A 21 19.30 -2.21 -8.97
N ASP A 22 18.62 -1.83 -10.05
CA ASP A 22 17.16 -1.80 -10.07
C ASP A 22 16.57 -3.19 -9.99
N ILE A 23 17.18 -4.16 -10.66
CA ILE A 23 16.74 -5.55 -10.62
C ILE A 23 16.92 -6.12 -9.20
N LEU A 24 18.06 -5.89 -8.59
CA LEU A 24 18.33 -6.32 -7.22
C LEU A 24 17.37 -5.66 -6.23
N ARG A 25 17.08 -4.38 -6.43
CA ARG A 25 16.14 -3.68 -5.59
C ARG A 25 14.75 -4.30 -5.67
N ALA A 26 14.29 -4.66 -6.88
CA ALA A 26 12.98 -5.29 -7.04
C ALA A 26 12.91 -6.64 -6.34
N GLU A 27 13.99 -7.43 -6.42
CA GLU A 27 14.06 -8.71 -5.73
C GLU A 27 14.08 -8.54 -4.20
N GLU A 28 14.83 -7.56 -3.71
CA GLU A 28 14.89 -7.26 -2.29
C GLU A 28 13.54 -6.75 -1.78
N GLU A 29 12.88 -5.89 -2.55
CA GLU A 29 11.56 -5.40 -2.20
C GLU A 29 10.54 -6.51 -2.12
N ALA A 30 10.56 -7.45 -3.06
CA ALA A 30 9.65 -8.60 -3.04
C ALA A 30 9.86 -9.43 -1.78
N LYS A 31 11.12 -9.64 -1.39
CA LYS A 31 11.44 -10.37 -0.18
C LYS A 31 10.99 -9.62 1.07
N LEU A 32 11.21 -8.32 1.11
CA LEU A 32 10.77 -7.49 2.23
C LEU A 32 9.24 -7.52 2.37
N ILE A 33 8.53 -7.47 1.25
CA ILE A 33 7.09 -7.57 1.25
C ILE A 33 6.64 -8.92 1.78
N ASP A 34 7.27 -10.00 1.34
CA ASP A 34 6.93 -11.35 1.83
C ASP A 34 7.16 -11.46 3.33
N ASP A 35 8.29 -10.96 3.83
CA ASP A 35 8.61 -10.99 5.25
C ASP A 35 7.60 -10.15 6.05
N LEU A 36 7.31 -8.95 5.57
CA LEU A 36 6.40 -8.02 6.23
C LEU A 36 4.97 -8.58 6.28
N THR A 37 4.54 -9.25 5.23
CA THR A 37 3.17 -9.70 5.08
C THR A 37 2.92 -11.13 5.51
N SER A 38 3.92 -11.83 6.03
CA SER A 38 3.83 -13.24 6.39
C SER A 38 2.70 -13.54 7.38
N GLU A 39 2.39 -12.59 8.27
CA GLU A 39 1.32 -12.74 9.26
C GLU A 39 0.08 -11.91 8.94
N MET A 40 0.04 -11.33 7.74
CA MET A 40 -1.09 -10.49 7.34
C MET A 40 -2.17 -11.32 6.65
N ILE A 41 -3.39 -10.79 6.68
CA ILE A 41 -4.51 -11.37 5.97
C ILE A 41 -4.53 -10.79 4.56
N GLU A 42 -4.64 -11.65 3.56
CA GLU A 42 -4.75 -11.22 2.18
C GLU A 42 -6.19 -11.34 1.70
N THR A 43 -6.72 -10.29 1.10
CA THR A 43 -8.07 -10.29 0.52
C THR A 43 -8.03 -10.80 -0.93
N GLU A 44 -9.19 -11.06 -1.50
CA GLU A 44 -9.28 -11.51 -2.89
C GLU A 44 -8.68 -10.55 -3.89
N SER A 45 -8.69 -9.26 -3.57
CA SER A 45 -8.12 -8.24 -4.46
C SER A 45 -6.59 -8.16 -4.40
N GLY A 46 -5.97 -8.81 -3.42
CA GLY A 46 -4.53 -8.75 -3.20
C GLY A 46 -4.10 -7.77 -2.12
N LEU A 47 -5.05 -7.06 -1.52
CA LEU A 47 -4.78 -6.21 -0.35
C LEU A 47 -4.35 -7.10 0.81
N LYS A 48 -3.30 -6.69 1.51
CA LYS A 48 -2.87 -7.37 2.74
C LYS A 48 -3.00 -6.40 3.90
N TYR A 49 -3.48 -6.90 5.04
CA TYR A 49 -3.68 -6.03 6.20
C TYR A 49 -3.50 -6.79 7.50
N LYS A 50 -3.18 -6.05 8.54
CA LYS A 50 -3.09 -6.58 9.90
C LYS A 50 -3.63 -5.52 10.85
N VAL A 51 -4.63 -5.89 11.64
CA VAL A 51 -5.18 -4.99 12.66
C VAL A 51 -4.32 -5.08 13.89
N SER A 52 -3.63 -3.99 14.22
CA SER A 52 -2.77 -3.92 15.40
C SER A 52 -3.55 -3.56 16.66
N LYS A 53 -4.67 -2.87 16.50
CA LYS A 53 -5.57 -2.52 17.62
C LYS A 53 -6.99 -2.57 17.10
N LYS A 54 -7.82 -3.36 17.76
CA LYS A 54 -9.25 -3.43 17.41
C LYS A 54 -9.97 -2.23 18.00
N GLY A 55 -10.88 -1.66 17.22
CA GLY A 55 -11.77 -0.62 17.70
C GLY A 55 -13.04 -1.19 18.31
N SER A 56 -14.12 -0.41 18.26
CA SER A 56 -15.41 -0.79 18.79
C SER A 56 -16.52 -0.43 17.81
N GLY A 57 -17.63 -1.15 17.91
CA GLY A 57 -18.80 -0.93 17.08
C GLY A 57 -18.69 -1.59 15.71
N PRO A 58 -19.65 -1.31 14.82
CA PRO A 58 -19.66 -1.91 13.51
C PRO A 58 -18.56 -1.32 12.63
N ASN A 59 -18.16 -2.10 11.62
CA ASN A 59 -17.18 -1.64 10.63
C ASN A 59 -17.75 -0.49 9.79
N ALA A 60 -16.85 0.31 9.24
CA ALA A 60 -17.22 1.35 8.29
C ALA A 60 -17.93 0.75 7.09
N LYS A 61 -18.83 1.49 6.51
CA LYS A 61 -19.63 1.07 5.36
C LYS A 61 -19.51 2.07 4.23
N ILE A 62 -19.89 1.64 3.04
CA ILE A 62 -19.97 2.54 1.89
C ILE A 62 -20.88 3.71 2.27
N ASP A 63 -20.46 4.91 1.87
CA ASP A 63 -21.12 6.20 2.14
C ASP A 63 -20.88 6.78 3.54
N ASP A 64 -20.23 6.04 4.44
CA ASP A 64 -19.83 6.61 5.73
C ASP A 64 -18.70 7.63 5.54
N VAL A 65 -18.74 8.70 6.33
CA VAL A 65 -17.66 9.69 6.33
C VAL A 65 -16.67 9.30 7.42
N LEU A 66 -15.42 9.11 7.02
CA LEU A 66 -14.36 8.60 7.90
C LEU A 66 -13.31 9.66 8.18
N SER A 67 -12.83 9.69 9.41
CA SER A 67 -11.68 10.49 9.82
C SER A 67 -10.53 9.54 10.08
N VAL A 68 -9.42 9.69 9.37
CA VAL A 68 -8.30 8.74 9.42
C VAL A 68 -6.97 9.47 9.54
N HIS A 69 -6.17 9.09 10.54
CA HIS A 69 -4.76 9.42 10.56
C HIS A 69 -3.98 8.31 9.85
N TYR A 70 -2.93 8.69 9.14
CA TYR A 70 -2.14 7.72 8.40
C TYR A 70 -0.70 8.16 8.23
N SER A 71 0.18 7.20 7.98
CA SER A 71 1.50 7.44 7.41
C SER A 71 1.68 6.51 6.22
N LEU A 72 2.30 7.02 5.17
CA LEU A 72 2.58 6.27 3.95
C LEU A 72 4.07 6.10 3.80
N LYS A 73 4.48 4.84 3.62
CA LYS A 73 5.87 4.51 3.34
C LYS A 73 5.96 3.64 2.11
N LEU A 74 7.09 3.70 1.44
CA LEU A 74 7.45 2.74 0.41
C LEU A 74 8.17 1.56 1.04
N VAL A 75 8.39 0.51 0.27
CA VAL A 75 8.99 -0.73 0.77
C VAL A 75 10.41 -0.49 1.31
N ASP A 76 11.12 0.49 0.76
CA ASP A 76 12.47 0.84 1.21
C ASP A 76 12.50 1.60 2.56
N GLY A 77 11.32 1.90 3.12
CA GLY A 77 11.22 2.62 4.38
C GLY A 77 11.08 4.12 4.24
N SER A 78 11.13 4.65 3.02
CA SER A 78 10.96 6.09 2.78
C SER A 78 9.56 6.53 3.17
N GLU A 79 9.46 7.50 4.07
CA GLU A 79 8.15 8.08 4.42
C GLU A 79 7.78 9.13 3.37
N ILE A 80 6.64 8.92 2.74
CA ILE A 80 6.18 9.78 1.65
C ILE A 80 5.21 10.83 2.14
N ASP A 81 4.33 10.46 3.07
CA ASP A 81 3.30 11.36 3.56
C ASP A 81 2.86 10.91 4.95
N SER A 82 2.35 11.84 5.74
CA SER A 82 1.85 11.53 7.08
C SER A 82 0.89 12.61 7.55
N SER A 83 -0.31 12.19 7.91
CA SER A 83 -1.28 13.10 8.53
C SER A 83 -0.84 13.48 9.95
N PHE A 84 -0.08 12.61 10.61
CA PHE A 84 0.46 12.91 11.94
C PHE A 84 1.41 14.10 11.89
N THR A 85 2.24 14.17 10.85
CA THR A 85 3.17 15.28 10.66
C THR A 85 2.42 16.59 10.40
N ARG A 86 1.33 16.54 9.65
CA ARG A 86 0.49 17.71 9.39
C ARG A 86 -0.35 18.10 10.59
N GLY A 87 -0.55 17.19 11.55
CA GLY A 87 -1.35 17.45 12.74
C GLY A 87 -2.85 17.35 12.54
N GLU A 88 -3.31 16.89 11.37
CA GLU A 88 -4.73 16.77 11.06
C GLU A 88 -5.03 15.47 10.32
N PRO A 89 -6.07 14.73 10.73
CA PRO A 89 -6.50 13.56 9.98
C PRO A 89 -7.16 13.99 8.67
N ILE A 90 -7.22 13.06 7.71
CA ILE A 90 -8.00 13.31 6.52
C ILE A 90 -9.42 12.81 6.73
N GLU A 91 -10.36 13.46 6.05
CA GLU A 91 -11.75 13.07 6.08
C GLU A 91 -12.21 12.76 4.66
N PHE A 92 -12.89 11.64 4.47
CA PHE A 92 -13.35 11.23 3.15
C PHE A 92 -14.56 10.31 3.29
N THR A 93 -15.30 10.16 2.18
CA THR A 93 -16.44 9.24 2.12
C THR A 93 -15.95 7.88 1.65
N CYS A 94 -16.31 6.85 2.39
CA CYS A 94 -15.87 5.48 2.16
C CYS A 94 -16.54 4.86 0.94
N GLY A 95 -15.75 4.18 0.11
CA GLY A 95 -16.28 3.32 -0.94
C GLY A 95 -16.75 4.02 -2.21
N VAL A 96 -16.50 5.32 -2.36
CA VAL A 96 -17.01 6.09 -3.51
C VAL A 96 -15.89 6.64 -4.41
N GLY A 97 -14.68 6.14 -4.25
CA GLY A 97 -13.56 6.50 -5.12
C GLY A 97 -12.88 7.82 -4.79
N GLN A 98 -13.09 8.38 -3.62
CA GLN A 98 -12.39 9.60 -3.19
C GLN A 98 -10.94 9.32 -2.81
N VAL A 99 -10.63 8.07 -2.50
CA VAL A 99 -9.30 7.61 -2.13
C VAL A 99 -8.93 6.41 -2.99
N ILE A 100 -7.69 5.95 -2.89
CA ILE A 100 -7.25 4.77 -3.66
C ILE A 100 -8.10 3.54 -3.29
N LYS A 101 -8.20 2.61 -4.23
CA LYS A 101 -9.05 1.43 -4.07
C LYS A 101 -8.72 0.62 -2.84
N GLY A 102 -7.43 0.51 -2.52
CA GLY A 102 -6.99 -0.22 -1.33
C GLY A 102 -7.57 0.34 -0.04
N TRP A 103 -7.70 1.67 0.06
CA TRP A 103 -8.31 2.31 1.20
C TRP A 103 -9.83 2.10 1.26
N ASP A 104 -10.51 2.25 0.11
CA ASP A 104 -11.96 2.01 0.05
C ASP A 104 -12.30 0.61 0.51
N GLU A 105 -11.48 -0.36 0.17
CA GLU A 105 -11.66 -1.74 0.61
C GLU A 105 -11.28 -1.92 2.08
N ALA A 106 -10.09 -1.44 2.45
CA ALA A 106 -9.53 -1.68 3.79
C ALA A 106 -10.39 -1.06 4.89
N MET A 107 -10.91 0.14 4.66
CA MET A 107 -11.69 0.82 5.69
C MET A 107 -12.94 0.06 6.06
N GLN A 108 -13.52 -0.69 5.14
CA GLN A 108 -14.70 -1.54 5.43
C GLN A 108 -14.37 -2.75 6.30
N LEU A 109 -13.10 -3.02 6.50
CA LEU A 109 -12.61 -4.09 7.37
C LEU A 109 -12.30 -3.59 8.78
N LEU A 110 -12.43 -2.27 9.00
CA LEU A 110 -12.06 -1.61 10.26
C LEU A 110 -13.27 -0.96 10.90
N ASN A 111 -13.22 -0.83 12.22
CA ASN A 111 -14.22 -0.10 12.97
C ASN A 111 -13.59 1.10 13.69
N LYS A 112 -14.41 1.92 14.31
CA LYS A 112 -13.95 3.14 14.97
C LYS A 112 -12.93 2.85 16.06
N GLY A 113 -11.80 3.50 15.99
CA GLY A 113 -10.70 3.33 16.94
C GLY A 113 -9.69 2.28 16.55
N SER A 114 -9.88 1.61 15.41
CA SER A 114 -8.94 0.59 14.94
C SER A 114 -7.65 1.19 14.44
N LYS A 115 -6.57 0.46 14.66
CA LYS A 115 -5.28 0.74 14.02
C LYS A 115 -4.89 -0.47 13.19
N ALA A 116 -4.37 -0.23 12.00
CA ALA A 116 -3.99 -1.32 11.10
C ALA A 116 -2.81 -0.93 10.24
N THR A 117 -2.09 -1.95 9.80
CA THR A 117 -1.07 -1.82 8.76
C THR A 117 -1.64 -2.38 7.48
N LEU A 118 -1.53 -1.62 6.41
CA LEU A 118 -2.03 -2.01 5.09
C LEU A 118 -0.86 -2.11 4.13
N VAL A 119 -0.79 -3.21 3.38
CA VAL A 119 0.16 -3.33 2.26
C VAL A 119 -0.67 -3.40 1.00
N ILE A 120 -0.59 -2.33 0.21
CA ILE A 120 -1.47 -2.10 -0.94
C ILE A 120 -0.66 -2.25 -2.21
N PRO A 121 -0.96 -3.29 -3.03
CA PRO A 121 -0.29 -3.44 -4.31
C PRO A 121 -0.64 -2.29 -5.25
N SER A 122 0.21 -2.03 -6.23
CA SER A 122 0.05 -0.87 -7.11
C SER A 122 -1.30 -0.84 -7.83
N GLY A 123 -1.87 -1.98 -8.16
CA GLY A 123 -3.18 -2.04 -8.81
C GLY A 123 -4.32 -1.50 -7.96
N LEU A 124 -4.14 -1.46 -6.65
CA LEU A 124 -5.11 -0.88 -5.70
C LEU A 124 -4.64 0.48 -5.19
N GLY A 125 -3.50 0.96 -5.66
CA GLY A 125 -2.92 2.24 -5.29
C GLY A 125 -2.82 3.17 -6.49
N TYR A 126 -1.61 3.60 -6.81
CA TYR A 126 -1.38 4.58 -7.87
C TYR A 126 -0.98 3.98 -9.21
N GLY A 127 -0.96 2.65 -9.31
CA GLY A 127 -0.78 1.93 -10.57
C GLY A 127 0.53 2.19 -11.28
N THR A 128 0.47 2.11 -12.60
CA THR A 128 1.65 2.27 -13.45
C THR A 128 2.08 3.72 -13.64
N THR A 129 1.24 4.68 -13.29
CA THR A 129 1.56 6.10 -13.41
C THR A 129 2.27 6.66 -12.17
N GLY A 130 2.06 6.05 -11.00
CA GLY A 130 2.58 6.61 -9.76
C GLY A 130 1.84 7.90 -9.38
N ALA A 131 2.44 8.71 -8.53
CA ALA A 131 1.84 9.96 -8.07
C ALA A 131 2.90 10.95 -7.59
N GLY A 132 2.49 12.22 -7.42
CA GLY A 132 3.34 13.22 -6.79
C GLY A 132 4.59 13.56 -7.59
N ASN A 133 4.51 13.58 -8.91
CA ASN A 133 5.65 13.90 -9.80
C ASN A 133 6.84 12.97 -9.57
N GLY A 134 6.56 11.68 -9.33
CA GLY A 134 7.59 10.67 -9.14
C GLY A 134 7.93 10.37 -7.69
N VAL A 135 7.31 11.06 -6.75
CA VAL A 135 7.48 10.75 -5.31
C VAL A 135 6.99 9.32 -5.04
N ILE A 136 5.88 8.94 -5.65
CA ILE A 136 5.43 7.54 -5.68
C ILE A 136 5.72 7.01 -7.07
N PRO A 137 6.72 6.12 -7.20
CA PRO A 137 7.11 5.63 -8.52
C PRO A 137 6.04 4.72 -9.14
N PRO A 138 6.12 4.47 -10.46
CA PRO A 138 5.23 3.51 -11.09
C PRO A 138 5.34 2.14 -10.44
N ASN A 139 4.21 1.44 -10.34
CA ASN A 139 4.12 0.08 -9.81
C ASN A 139 4.57 -0.06 -8.35
N ALA A 140 4.50 1.02 -7.58
CA ALA A 140 4.93 1.00 -6.19
C ALA A 140 3.91 0.29 -5.30
N THR A 141 4.41 -0.58 -4.43
CA THR A 141 3.64 -1.13 -3.32
C THR A 141 3.67 -0.13 -2.19
N LEU A 142 2.51 0.13 -1.61
CA LEU A 142 2.35 1.16 -0.58
C LEU A 142 2.14 0.49 0.78
N ILE A 143 2.82 1.03 1.79
CA ILE A 143 2.67 0.56 3.16
C ILE A 143 2.08 1.69 3.98
N PHE A 144 0.86 1.49 4.44
CA PHE A 144 0.15 2.48 5.27
C PHE A 144 0.02 1.98 6.70
N GLU A 145 0.30 2.87 7.63
CA GLU A 145 -0.17 2.72 9.00
C GLU A 145 -1.38 3.64 9.13
N VAL A 146 -2.53 3.09 9.51
CA VAL A 146 -3.77 3.87 9.58
C VAL A 146 -4.41 3.75 10.95
N GLU A 147 -5.06 4.84 11.36
CA GLU A 147 -5.89 4.85 12.56
C GLU A 147 -7.24 5.46 12.18
N LEU A 148 -8.29 4.66 12.28
CA LEU A 148 -9.65 5.11 11.98
C LEU A 148 -10.22 5.78 13.23
N LEU A 149 -10.23 7.11 13.20
CA LEU A 149 -10.59 7.90 14.37
C LEU A 149 -12.10 8.02 14.58
N ASP A 150 -12.85 8.15 13.50
CA ASP A 150 -14.28 8.39 13.58
C ASP A 150 -15.00 7.87 12.34
N ILE A 151 -16.26 7.48 12.53
CA ILE A 151 -17.17 7.04 11.47
C ILE A 151 -18.46 7.84 11.67
N LYS A 152 -18.84 8.61 10.66
CA LYS A 152 -20.05 9.45 10.74
C LYS A 152 -21.17 8.93 9.85
#